data_7429661ca0c18555b2778d80021434aa
#
_entry.id   7429661ca0c18555b2778d80021434aa
#
_cell.length_a   1.000
_cell.length_b   1.000
_cell.length_c   1.000
_cell.angle_alpha   90.00
_cell.angle_beta   90.00
_cell.angle_gamma   90.00
#
_symmetry.space_group_name_H-M   'P 1'
#
loop_
_entity.id
_entity.type
_entity.pdbx_description
1 polymer ?
#
loop_
_entity_poly.entity_id
_entity_poly.type
_entity_poly.pdbx_seq_one_letter_code
_entity_poly.pdbx_strand_id
1 'polypeptide(L)'
;MNANVMGISSNYISSPSHFEILNLKKKIKSKKIDLRNYKKLKKQINTFQPDVIFHLAAEAIVKRSFLNPRQAWETNTMGTINILEIIKEYKKKVTVIIITSDKVYKNREINRGYHEEDILGGIDPYSASKASADL
;
A
#
# COMPACT_ATOMS: atom_id res chain seq x y z
N MET A 1 -9.11 0.78 23.39
CA MET A 1 -7.92 1.59 23.04
C MET A 1 -8.37 2.79 22.24
N ASN A 2 -7.95 3.99 22.64
CA ASN A 2 -8.24 5.20 21.87
C ASN A 2 -7.04 5.51 20.96
N ALA A 3 -7.10 5.07 19.70
CA ALA A 3 -6.11 5.43 18.71
C ALA A 3 -6.53 6.68 17.92
N ASN A 4 -5.60 7.61 17.69
CA ASN A 4 -5.81 8.72 16.76
C ASN A 4 -5.48 8.21 15.35
N VAL A 5 -6.50 7.95 14.52
CA VAL A 5 -6.34 7.32 13.21
C VAL A 5 -6.50 8.32 12.08
N MET A 6 -5.61 8.21 11.08
CA MET A 6 -5.74 8.93 9.82
C MET A 6 -5.69 7.95 8.65
N GLY A 7 -6.72 7.99 7.81
CA GLY A 7 -6.77 7.28 6.54
C GLY A 7 -6.31 8.17 5.38
N ILE A 8 -5.49 7.62 4.50
CA ILE A 8 -5.07 8.26 3.24
C ILE A 8 -5.47 7.34 2.08
N SER A 9 -6.14 7.90 1.08
CA SER A 9 -6.51 7.18 -0.15
C SER A 9 -6.56 8.14 -1.34
N SER A 10 -6.39 7.63 -2.55
CA SER A 10 -6.50 8.44 -3.77
C SER A 10 -7.95 8.70 -4.14
N ASN A 11 -8.77 7.65 -4.22
CA ASN A 11 -10.17 7.69 -4.61
C ASN A 11 -10.98 6.59 -3.92
N TYR A 12 -12.30 6.71 -3.95
CA TYR A 12 -13.22 5.60 -3.69
C TYR A 12 -13.48 4.84 -4.99
N ILE A 13 -13.51 3.50 -4.91
CA ILE A 13 -13.67 2.63 -6.09
C ILE A 13 -15.14 2.46 -6.46
N SER A 14 -16.05 2.65 -5.49
CA SER A 14 -17.50 2.47 -5.64
C SER A 14 -18.27 3.62 -5.00
N SER A 15 -19.52 3.80 -5.41
CA SER A 15 -20.49 4.67 -4.75
C SER A 15 -21.79 3.89 -4.53
N PRO A 16 -22.26 3.67 -3.28
CA PRO A 16 -21.56 4.07 -2.08
C PRO A 16 -20.29 3.24 -1.84
N SER A 17 -19.27 3.85 -1.28
CA SER A 17 -18.06 3.15 -0.84
C SER A 17 -18.26 2.56 0.57
N HIS A 18 -17.47 1.53 0.92
CA HIS A 18 -17.49 0.98 2.29
C HIS A 18 -17.15 2.05 3.35
N PHE A 19 -16.28 3.00 3.00
CA PHE A 19 -15.98 4.15 3.85
C PHE A 19 -17.21 5.02 4.15
N GLU A 20 -18.08 5.24 3.15
CA GLU A 20 -19.33 6.00 3.30
C GLU A 20 -20.38 5.22 4.09
N ILE A 21 -20.58 3.93 3.76
CA ILE A 21 -21.54 3.04 4.44
C ILE A 21 -21.26 2.97 5.94
N LEU A 22 -19.99 2.82 6.34
CA LEU A 22 -19.57 2.75 7.74
C LEU A 22 -19.45 4.13 8.42
N ASN A 23 -19.72 5.21 7.68
CA ASN A 23 -19.62 6.60 8.15
C ASN A 23 -18.25 6.91 8.80
N LEU A 24 -17.17 6.38 8.20
CA LEU A 24 -15.82 6.50 8.76
C LEU A 24 -15.30 7.93 8.79
N LYS A 25 -15.83 8.82 7.95
CA LYS A 25 -15.50 10.25 7.96
C LYS A 25 -15.74 10.92 9.31
N LYS A 26 -16.69 10.41 10.10
CA LYS A 26 -16.97 10.91 11.46
C LYS A 26 -16.07 10.27 12.53
N LYS A 27 -15.42 9.17 12.23
CA LYS A 27 -14.66 8.36 13.20
C LYS A 27 -13.16 8.55 13.11
N ILE A 28 -12.63 8.88 11.91
CA ILE A 28 -11.20 9.02 11.67
C ILE A 28 -10.92 10.29 10.85
N LYS A 29 -9.69 10.82 10.97
CA LYS A 29 -9.20 11.83 10.01
C LYS A 29 -9.02 11.18 8.65
N SER A 30 -9.43 11.83 7.57
CA SER A 30 -9.29 11.31 6.22
C SER A 30 -8.69 12.36 5.30
N LYS A 31 -7.75 11.94 4.45
CA LYS A 31 -7.10 12.78 3.44
C LYS A 31 -7.10 12.09 2.08
N LYS A 32 -7.48 12.85 1.05
CA LYS A 32 -7.42 12.38 -0.33
C LYS A 32 -6.03 12.71 -0.91
N ILE A 33 -5.13 11.73 -0.91
CA ILE A 33 -3.76 11.87 -1.41
C ILE A 33 -3.42 10.61 -2.19
N ASP A 34 -2.90 10.80 -3.39
CA ASP A 34 -2.33 9.71 -4.19
C ASP A 34 -0.94 9.35 -3.64
N LEU A 35 -0.69 8.07 -3.41
CA LEU A 35 0.58 7.53 -2.91
C LEU A 35 1.77 7.91 -3.79
N ARG A 36 1.55 8.11 -5.09
CA ARG A 36 2.56 8.57 -6.05
C ARG A 36 2.98 10.03 -5.86
N ASN A 37 2.19 10.80 -5.12
CA ASN A 37 2.53 12.20 -4.82
C ASN A 37 3.39 12.29 -3.56
N TYR A 38 4.69 12.04 -3.72
CA TYR A 38 5.69 12.06 -2.66
C TYR A 38 5.59 13.29 -1.76
N LYS A 39 5.55 14.50 -2.35
CA LYS A 39 5.57 15.76 -1.60
C LYS A 39 4.34 15.90 -0.67
N LYS A 40 3.14 15.58 -1.18
CA LYS A 40 1.92 15.65 -0.37
C LYS A 40 1.90 14.58 0.72
N LEU A 41 2.34 13.36 0.39
CA LEU A 41 2.43 12.25 1.31
C LEU A 41 3.40 12.57 2.46
N LYS A 42 4.63 13.01 2.14
CA LYS A 42 5.66 13.42 3.11
C LYS A 42 5.15 14.52 4.05
N LYS A 43 4.55 15.57 3.49
CA LYS A 43 3.96 16.65 4.29
C LYS A 43 2.93 16.09 5.28
N GLN A 44 2.05 15.19 4.82
CA GLN A 44 0.98 14.66 5.65
C GLN A 44 1.50 13.74 6.75
N ILE A 45 2.45 12.85 6.46
CA ILE A 45 3.09 11.98 7.45
C ILE A 45 3.83 12.81 8.50
N ASN A 46 4.60 13.80 8.08
CA ASN A 46 5.32 14.69 8.99
C ASN A 46 4.39 15.57 9.87
N THR A 47 3.22 15.93 9.35
CA THR A 47 2.25 16.71 10.13
C THR A 47 1.49 15.84 11.12
N PHE A 48 1.14 14.62 10.74
CA PHE A 48 0.36 13.72 11.60
C PHE A 48 1.22 13.02 12.67
N GLN A 49 2.50 12.80 12.40
CA GLN A 49 3.47 12.17 13.32
C GLN A 49 3.04 10.77 13.80
N PRO A 50 2.76 9.81 12.89
CA PRO A 50 2.30 8.48 13.28
C PRO A 50 3.34 7.68 14.07
N ASP A 51 2.87 6.83 14.98
CA ASP A 51 3.67 5.79 15.66
C ASP A 51 3.66 4.47 14.87
N VAL A 52 2.58 4.24 14.09
CA VAL A 52 2.41 3.05 13.26
C VAL A 52 1.83 3.46 11.90
N ILE A 53 2.36 2.89 10.83
CA ILE A 53 1.86 3.05 9.47
C ILE A 53 1.49 1.67 8.93
N PHE A 54 0.23 1.51 8.50
CA PHE A 54 -0.23 0.36 7.72
C PHE A 54 -0.28 0.78 6.25
N HIS A 55 0.66 0.28 5.46
CA HIS A 55 0.68 0.50 4.02
C HIS A 55 -0.17 -0.56 3.30
N LEU A 56 -1.45 -0.24 3.12
CA LEU A 56 -2.44 -1.09 2.46
C LEU A 56 -2.74 -0.62 1.02
N ALA A 57 -2.25 0.56 0.64
CA ALA A 57 -2.58 1.17 -0.63
C ALA A 57 -1.87 0.45 -1.78
N ALA A 58 -2.66 0.00 -2.76
CA ALA A 58 -2.17 -0.69 -3.95
C ALA A 58 -3.17 -0.59 -5.10
N GLU A 59 -2.70 -0.80 -6.34
CA GLU A 59 -3.57 -1.28 -7.41
C GLU A 59 -3.73 -2.79 -7.19
N ALA A 60 -4.85 -3.18 -6.56
CA ALA A 60 -5.06 -4.54 -6.06
C ALA A 60 -5.78 -5.46 -7.06
N ILE A 61 -6.30 -4.92 -8.15
CA ILE A 61 -7.09 -5.67 -9.12
C ILE A 61 -6.21 -6.14 -10.27
N VAL A 62 -5.92 -7.45 -10.32
CA VAL A 62 -5.07 -8.07 -11.35
C VAL A 62 -5.52 -7.67 -12.77
N LYS A 63 -6.84 -7.75 -13.07
CA LYS A 63 -7.37 -7.35 -14.38
C LYS A 63 -7.03 -5.90 -14.74
N ARG A 64 -7.05 -4.98 -13.77
CA ARG A 64 -6.69 -3.58 -14.01
C ARG A 64 -5.21 -3.41 -14.26
N SER A 65 -4.36 -4.23 -13.63
CA SER A 65 -2.92 -4.17 -13.87
C SER A 65 -2.54 -4.56 -15.30
N PHE A 66 -3.29 -5.45 -15.94
CA PHE A 66 -3.12 -5.74 -17.37
C PHE A 66 -3.54 -4.57 -18.26
N LEU A 67 -4.62 -3.86 -17.91
CA LEU A 67 -5.07 -2.69 -18.67
C LEU A 67 -4.12 -1.49 -18.50
N ASN A 68 -3.56 -1.31 -17.31
CA ASN A 68 -2.68 -0.20 -16.97
C ASN A 68 -1.44 -0.68 -16.19
N PRO A 69 -0.52 -1.43 -16.83
CA PRO A 69 0.63 -1.99 -16.14
C PRO A 69 1.52 -0.92 -15.51
N ARG A 70 1.73 0.20 -16.20
CA ARG A 70 2.49 1.34 -15.65
C ARG A 70 1.91 1.83 -14.32
N GLN A 71 0.60 2.01 -14.24
CA GLN A 71 -0.06 2.47 -13.01
C GLN A 71 0.12 1.45 -11.87
N ALA A 72 0.07 0.15 -12.17
CA ALA A 72 0.31 -0.89 -11.17
C ALA A 72 1.73 -0.77 -10.58
N TRP A 73 2.75 -0.61 -11.41
CA TRP A 73 4.14 -0.43 -10.97
C TRP A 73 4.35 0.89 -10.23
N GLU A 74 3.82 2.00 -10.76
CA GLU A 74 3.92 3.30 -10.10
C GLU A 74 3.25 3.31 -8.72
N THR A 75 2.14 2.59 -8.57
CA THR A 75 1.42 2.54 -7.29
C THR A 75 2.05 1.53 -6.34
N ASN A 76 2.25 0.29 -6.78
CA ASN A 76 2.65 -0.79 -5.89
C ASN A 76 4.13 -0.71 -5.52
N THR A 77 5.00 -0.53 -6.51
CA THR A 77 6.46 -0.48 -6.28
C THR A 77 6.90 0.93 -5.88
N MET A 78 6.69 1.92 -6.77
CA MET A 78 7.18 3.28 -6.49
C MET A 78 6.44 3.94 -5.32
N GLY A 79 5.16 3.63 -5.14
CA GLY A 79 4.41 4.08 -3.98
C GLY A 79 4.96 3.54 -2.66
N THR A 80 5.38 2.27 -2.62
CA THR A 80 6.06 1.68 -1.46
C THR A 80 7.41 2.35 -1.22
N ILE A 81 8.20 2.55 -2.27
CA ILE A 81 9.48 3.29 -2.19
C ILE A 81 9.25 4.68 -1.63
N ASN A 82 8.22 5.40 -2.06
CA ASN A 82 7.89 6.73 -1.53
C ASN A 82 7.68 6.71 0.00
N ILE A 83 7.00 5.70 0.53
CA ILE A 83 6.82 5.55 1.97
C ILE A 83 8.16 5.30 2.65
N LEU A 84 8.95 4.35 2.15
CA LEU A 84 10.24 4.00 2.73
C LEU A 84 11.22 5.18 2.72
N GLU A 85 11.29 5.95 1.64
CA GLU A 85 12.09 7.18 1.56
C GLU A 85 11.63 8.24 2.58
N ILE A 86 10.33 8.41 2.76
CA ILE A 86 9.81 9.33 3.77
C ILE A 86 10.21 8.87 5.17
N ILE A 87 10.11 7.57 5.44
CA ILE A 87 10.43 7.01 6.77
C ILE A 87 11.94 7.06 7.04
N LYS A 88 12.79 6.88 6.03
CA LYS A 88 14.24 7.03 6.16
C LYS A 88 14.64 8.41 6.70
N GLU A 89 13.91 9.45 6.32
CA GLU A 89 14.13 10.80 6.79
C GLU A 89 13.32 11.18 8.05
N TYR A 90 12.48 10.25 8.51
CA TYR A 90 11.57 10.50 9.61
C TYR A 90 12.30 10.51 10.96
N LYS A 91 12.16 11.59 11.73
CA LYS A 91 12.95 11.80 12.96
C LYS A 91 12.45 11.04 14.17
N LYS A 92 11.24 10.50 14.11
CA LYS A 92 10.59 9.76 15.20
C LYS A 92 10.62 8.26 14.90
N LYS A 93 10.75 7.43 15.92
CA LYS A 93 10.58 5.96 15.77
C LYS A 93 9.16 5.67 15.31
N VAL A 94 9.02 4.86 14.26
CA VAL A 94 7.73 4.46 13.67
C VAL A 94 7.81 2.99 13.26
N THR A 95 6.72 2.26 13.49
CA THR A 95 6.55 0.90 12.96
C THR A 95 5.82 0.96 11.64
N VAL A 96 6.37 0.37 10.59
CA VAL A 96 5.75 0.32 9.26
C VAL A 96 5.40 -1.12 8.94
N ILE A 97 4.14 -1.37 8.61
CA ILE A 97 3.62 -2.67 8.18
C ILE A 97 3.21 -2.53 6.73
N ILE A 98 3.94 -3.20 5.84
CA ILE A 98 3.70 -3.19 4.40
C ILE A 98 2.97 -4.47 4.02
N ILE A 99 1.80 -4.33 3.41
CA ILE A 99 1.02 -5.48 2.96
C ILE A 99 1.34 -5.75 1.49
N THR A 100 1.98 -6.88 1.26
CA THR A 100 2.27 -7.37 -0.09
C THR A 100 1.18 -8.33 -0.57
N SER A 101 1.48 -9.57 -0.93
CA SER A 101 0.50 -10.54 -1.44
C SER A 101 1.13 -11.94 -1.43
N ASP A 102 0.31 -12.97 -1.33
CA ASP A 102 0.70 -14.36 -1.62
C ASP A 102 1.25 -14.53 -3.05
N LYS A 103 0.82 -13.68 -3.98
CA LYS A 103 1.28 -13.68 -5.39
C LYS A 103 2.67 -13.12 -5.62
N VAL A 104 3.38 -12.72 -4.57
CA VAL A 104 4.79 -12.31 -4.66
C VAL A 104 5.70 -13.49 -4.97
N TYR A 105 5.30 -14.70 -4.57
CA TYR A 105 6.05 -15.91 -4.85
C TYR A 105 5.81 -16.44 -6.26
N LYS A 106 6.86 -17.02 -6.85
CA LYS A 106 6.74 -17.80 -8.08
C LYS A 106 5.85 -19.02 -7.81
N ASN A 107 4.66 -19.07 -8.45
CA ASN A 107 3.78 -20.21 -8.28
C ASN A 107 4.45 -21.50 -8.83
N ARG A 108 4.66 -22.46 -7.95
CA ARG A 108 5.28 -23.76 -8.24
C ARG A 108 4.33 -24.94 -8.02
N GLU A 109 3.07 -24.65 -7.65
CA GLU A 109 2.02 -25.65 -7.38
C GLU A 109 2.49 -26.75 -6.40
N ILE A 110 3.20 -26.32 -5.34
CA ILE A 110 3.74 -27.22 -4.32
C ILE A 110 2.72 -27.46 -3.21
N ASN A 111 2.78 -28.66 -2.59
CA ASN A 111 1.83 -29.07 -1.52
C ASN A 111 2.19 -28.53 -0.12
N ARG A 112 2.75 -27.34 -0.03
CA ARG A 112 3.02 -26.62 1.24
C ARG A 112 2.79 -25.13 1.07
N GLY A 113 2.69 -24.40 2.18
CA GLY A 113 2.77 -22.93 2.17
C GLY A 113 4.13 -22.44 1.70
N TYR A 114 4.16 -21.22 1.13
CA TYR A 114 5.42 -20.53 0.81
C TYR A 114 6.08 -20.01 2.07
N HIS A 115 7.40 -19.94 2.06
CA HIS A 115 8.25 -19.37 3.10
C HIS A 115 8.97 -18.14 2.55
N GLU A 116 9.53 -17.32 3.44
CA GLU A 116 10.23 -16.08 3.11
C GLU A 116 11.46 -16.30 2.20
N GLU A 117 12.03 -17.49 2.23
CA GLU A 117 13.18 -17.88 1.39
C GLU A 117 12.78 -18.46 0.02
N ASP A 118 11.47 -18.64 -0.25
CA ASP A 118 11.02 -19.14 -1.55
C ASP A 118 11.21 -18.07 -2.63
N ILE A 119 11.39 -18.54 -3.86
CA ILE A 119 11.66 -17.68 -5.01
C ILE A 119 10.50 -16.70 -5.24
N LEU A 120 10.82 -15.41 -5.20
CA LEU A 120 9.91 -14.36 -5.60
C LEU A 120 9.78 -14.32 -7.14
N GLY A 121 8.60 -13.90 -7.64
CA GLY A 121 8.40 -13.68 -9.05
C GLY A 121 6.95 -13.81 -9.48
N GLY A 122 6.37 -12.71 -9.91
CA GLY A 122 5.03 -12.65 -10.50
C GLY A 122 5.08 -12.76 -12.02
N ILE A 123 4.07 -13.39 -12.60
CA ILE A 123 3.94 -13.57 -14.06
C ILE A 123 3.04 -12.53 -14.71
N ASP A 124 2.40 -11.67 -13.90
CA ASP A 124 1.53 -10.59 -14.35
C ASP A 124 1.96 -9.24 -13.72
N PRO A 125 1.53 -8.10 -14.26
CA PRO A 125 1.98 -6.79 -13.78
C PRO A 125 1.65 -6.52 -12.30
N TYR A 126 0.54 -7.04 -11.78
CA TYR A 126 0.20 -6.95 -10.37
C TYR A 126 1.19 -7.73 -9.51
N SER A 127 1.32 -9.03 -9.80
CA SER A 127 2.17 -9.94 -9.02
C SER A 127 3.64 -9.49 -9.05
N ALA A 128 4.14 -9.10 -10.23
CA ALA A 128 5.51 -8.61 -10.37
C ALA A 128 5.73 -7.29 -9.60
N SER A 129 4.78 -6.35 -9.65
CA SER A 129 4.90 -5.09 -8.91
C SER A 129 4.82 -5.29 -7.39
N LYS A 130 4.04 -6.27 -6.92
CA LYS A 130 3.96 -6.62 -5.50
C LYS A 130 5.21 -7.36 -5.03
N ALA A 131 5.77 -8.25 -5.86
CA ALA A 131 7.05 -8.91 -5.57
C ALA A 131 8.19 -7.89 -5.47
N SER A 132 8.22 -6.88 -6.36
CA SER A 132 9.20 -5.78 -6.27
C SER A 132 9.02 -4.88 -5.05
N ALA A 133 7.83 -4.82 -4.48
CA ALA A 133 7.57 -4.08 -3.24
C ALA A 133 7.88 -4.90 -1.98
N ASP A 134 8.05 -6.22 -2.12
CA ASP A 134 8.42 -7.14 -1.06
C ASP A 134 9.95 -7.21 -0.86
N LEU A 135 10.71 -6.98 -1.93
CA LEU A 135 12.17 -6.91 -1.93
C LEU A 135 12.71 -5.65 -1.26
#